data_2ba571854c7dc7782aba727ea0962193
#
_entry.id   2ba571854c7dc7782aba727ea0962193
#
_cell.length_a   1.000
_cell.length_b   1.000
_cell.length_c   1.000
_cell.angle_alpha   90.00
_cell.angle_beta   90.00
_cell.angle_gamma   90.00
#
_symmetry.space_group_name_H-M   'P 1'
#
loop_
_entity.id
_entity.type
_entity.pdbx_description
1 polymer ?
#
loop_
_entity_poly.entity_id
_entity_poly.type
_entity_poly.pdbx_seq_one_letter_code
_entity_poly.pdbx_strand_id
1 'polypeptide(L)'
;MIGKTLKNIFDPFVELDLQVWENFSELGEVLDFPKDTILKESHATENYLLLLMEGSGGNLIWNKNNFVCVDISFENEFLMDYMSFTLQEPTPIEVRLFEDSKVFRIPYSRFQKTMNHGNYGEKITRLVAEASFIGKQQQQIDLLTKTAKQRYVQLIKTQKRINNIPLKYMASYLGITPQSLSRIRAEKM
;
A
#
# COMPACT_ATOMS: atom_id res chain seq x y z
N MET A 1 15.40 -11.67 -9.56
CA MET A 1 15.51 -10.38 -8.81
C MET A 1 14.26 -10.15 -7.93
N ILE A 2 13.06 -10.26 -8.44
CA ILE A 2 11.79 -10.06 -7.69
C ILE A 2 11.63 -11.07 -6.56
N GLY A 3 11.89 -12.36 -6.79
CA GLY A 3 11.80 -13.38 -5.75
C GLY A 3 12.64 -13.09 -4.51
N LYS A 4 13.86 -12.53 -4.68
CA LYS A 4 14.68 -12.09 -3.54
C LYS A 4 14.06 -10.91 -2.78
N THR A 5 13.46 -9.95 -3.49
CA THR A 5 12.76 -8.82 -2.87
C THR A 5 11.56 -9.31 -2.07
N LEU A 6 10.73 -10.17 -2.67
CA LEU A 6 9.61 -10.80 -1.97
C LEU A 6 10.08 -11.56 -0.73
N LYS A 7 11.12 -12.39 -0.86
CA LYS A 7 11.70 -13.10 0.28
C LYS A 7 12.07 -12.12 1.40
N ASN A 8 12.80 -11.06 1.11
CA ASN A 8 13.22 -10.08 2.11
C ASN A 8 12.04 -9.37 2.80
N ILE A 9 10.95 -9.11 2.07
CA ILE A 9 9.73 -8.50 2.63
C ILE A 9 9.03 -9.46 3.58
N PHE A 10 8.97 -10.75 3.22
CA PHE A 10 8.16 -11.73 3.94
C PHE A 10 8.93 -12.56 4.97
N ASP A 11 10.26 -12.67 4.89
CA ASP A 11 11.08 -13.43 5.86
C ASP A 11 10.82 -13.06 7.33
N PRO A 12 10.54 -11.79 7.71
CA PRO A 12 10.17 -11.47 9.08
C PRO A 12 8.88 -12.14 9.57
N PHE A 13 8.03 -12.59 8.64
CA PHE A 13 6.73 -13.20 8.95
C PHE A 13 6.73 -14.70 8.68
N VAL A 14 7.45 -15.15 7.66
CA VAL A 14 7.51 -16.55 7.25
C VAL A 14 8.82 -16.84 6.52
N GLU A 15 9.61 -17.74 7.08
CA GLU A 15 10.83 -18.21 6.43
C GLU A 15 10.46 -19.32 5.42
N LEU A 16 10.64 -19.02 4.13
CA LEU A 16 10.45 -19.95 3.02
C LEU A 16 11.67 -19.93 2.11
N ASP A 17 11.86 -21.02 1.37
CA ASP A 17 12.94 -21.13 0.39
C ASP A 17 12.80 -20.08 -0.70
N LEU A 18 13.93 -19.58 -1.21
CA LEU A 18 13.95 -18.61 -2.30
C LEU A 18 13.16 -19.09 -3.53
N GLN A 19 13.22 -20.39 -3.82
CA GLN A 19 12.50 -20.98 -4.96
C GLN A 19 10.99 -20.76 -4.88
N VAL A 20 10.40 -20.77 -3.68
CA VAL A 20 8.97 -20.47 -3.49
C VAL A 20 8.65 -19.05 -3.95
N TRP A 21 9.51 -18.09 -3.59
CA TRP A 21 9.36 -16.69 -3.97
C TRP A 21 9.67 -16.43 -5.44
N GLU A 22 10.59 -17.18 -6.03
CA GLU A 22 10.85 -17.13 -7.47
C GLU A 22 9.64 -17.63 -8.25
N ASN A 23 9.06 -18.77 -7.88
CA ASN A 23 7.82 -19.30 -8.48
C ASN A 23 6.65 -18.31 -8.29
N PHE A 24 6.53 -17.67 -7.13
CA PHE A 24 5.51 -16.65 -6.90
C PHE A 24 5.71 -15.43 -7.79
N SER A 25 6.95 -15.03 -8.03
CA SER A 25 7.26 -13.89 -8.92
C SER A 25 6.90 -14.13 -10.39
N GLU A 26 6.82 -15.37 -10.84
CA GLU A 26 6.41 -15.74 -12.19
C GLU A 26 4.90 -15.56 -12.44
N LEU A 27 4.11 -15.39 -11.37
CA LEU A 27 2.67 -15.13 -11.49
C LEU A 27 2.34 -13.73 -11.98
N GLY A 28 3.30 -12.82 -11.88
CA GLY A 28 3.10 -11.41 -12.17
C GLY A 28 4.17 -10.82 -13.06
N GLU A 29 4.12 -9.51 -13.16
CA GLU A 29 5.03 -8.68 -13.95
C GLU A 29 5.37 -7.40 -13.22
N VAL A 30 6.52 -6.81 -13.55
CA VAL A 30 6.92 -5.49 -13.06
C VAL A 30 6.73 -4.47 -14.17
N LEU A 31 6.05 -3.39 -13.84
CA LEU A 31 5.77 -2.29 -14.76
C LEU A 31 6.18 -0.95 -14.15
N ASP A 32 6.65 -0.06 -15.00
CA ASP A 32 6.90 1.33 -14.66
C ASP A 32 5.65 2.17 -14.99
N PHE A 33 5.25 2.99 -14.05
CA PHE A 33 4.09 3.87 -14.18
C PHE A 33 4.49 5.31 -13.84
N PRO A 34 4.03 6.30 -14.62
CA PRO A 34 4.25 7.69 -14.30
C PRO A 34 3.43 8.12 -13.07
N LYS A 35 3.90 9.18 -12.44
CA LYS A 35 3.18 9.88 -11.38
C LYS A 35 1.72 10.15 -11.77
N ASP A 36 0.85 10.20 -10.77
CA ASP A 36 -0.59 10.43 -10.88
C ASP A 36 -1.37 9.34 -11.65
N THR A 37 -0.72 8.21 -12.01
CA THR A 37 -1.43 7.05 -12.59
C THR A 37 -2.45 6.51 -11.59
N ILE A 38 -3.67 6.28 -12.08
CA ILE A 38 -4.72 5.57 -11.34
C ILE A 38 -4.58 4.08 -11.66
N LEU A 39 -4.23 3.28 -10.66
CA LEU A 39 -4.09 1.83 -10.78
C LEU A 39 -5.46 1.13 -10.68
N LYS A 40 -6.38 1.70 -9.90
CA LYS A 40 -7.78 1.28 -9.78
C LYS A 40 -8.68 2.51 -9.65
N GLU A 41 -9.65 2.61 -10.50
CA GLU A 41 -10.67 3.67 -10.46
C GLU A 41 -11.63 3.50 -9.28
N SER A 42 -12.15 4.61 -8.77
CA SER A 42 -13.26 4.60 -7.80
C SER A 42 -14.46 3.86 -8.40
N HIS A 43 -15.15 3.06 -7.59
CA HIS A 43 -16.29 2.21 -8.02
C HIS A 43 -15.95 1.12 -9.05
N ALA A 44 -14.67 0.82 -9.27
CA ALA A 44 -14.22 -0.34 -9.99
C ALA A 44 -13.85 -1.50 -9.04
N THR A 45 -13.71 -2.70 -9.59
CA THR A 45 -13.20 -3.86 -8.86
C THR A 45 -11.68 -3.91 -8.96
N GLU A 46 -11.00 -4.24 -7.85
CA GLU A 46 -9.56 -4.46 -7.83
C GLU A 46 -9.23 -5.84 -8.42
N ASN A 47 -8.52 -5.83 -9.54
CA ASN A 47 -8.20 -7.05 -10.27
C ASN A 47 -6.74 -7.50 -10.12
N TYR A 48 -5.95 -6.78 -9.34
CA TYR A 48 -4.53 -7.06 -9.19
C TYR A 48 -4.09 -7.03 -7.73
N LEU A 49 -3.25 -7.97 -7.34
CA LEU A 49 -2.38 -7.79 -6.19
C LEU A 49 -1.26 -6.84 -6.62
N LEU A 50 -1.08 -5.73 -5.92
CA LEU A 50 -0.14 -4.67 -6.27
C LEU A 50 0.88 -4.48 -5.15
N LEU A 51 2.17 -4.61 -5.48
CA LEU A 51 3.29 -4.34 -4.57
C LEU A 51 4.16 -3.23 -5.16
N LEU A 52 4.38 -2.17 -4.39
CA LEU A 52 5.32 -1.12 -4.75
C LEU A 52 6.75 -1.61 -4.63
N MET A 53 7.46 -1.71 -5.76
CA MET A 53 8.89 -2.02 -5.80
C MET A 53 9.74 -0.77 -5.61
N GLU A 54 9.25 0.36 -6.14
CA GLU A 54 9.82 1.70 -5.99
C GLU A 54 8.67 2.70 -6.04
N GLY A 55 8.79 3.82 -5.31
CA GLY A 55 7.82 4.90 -5.34
C GLY A 55 6.88 4.94 -4.15
N SER A 56 5.74 5.59 -4.35
CA SER A 56 4.70 5.74 -3.33
C SER A 56 3.34 5.96 -3.97
N GLY A 57 2.29 5.62 -3.23
CA GLY A 57 0.92 5.80 -3.66
C GLY A 57 -0.03 5.80 -2.47
N GLY A 58 -1.33 5.80 -2.76
CA GLY A 58 -2.32 5.75 -1.68
C GLY A 58 -3.72 5.43 -2.16
N ASN A 59 -4.55 5.14 -1.18
CA ASN A 59 -5.96 4.85 -1.34
C ASN A 59 -6.78 6.10 -1.02
N LEU A 60 -7.58 6.55 -1.98
CA LEU A 60 -8.37 7.78 -1.91
C LEU A 60 -9.86 7.45 -1.98
N ILE A 61 -10.67 8.17 -1.20
CA ILE A 61 -12.13 8.18 -1.33
C ILE A 61 -12.55 9.59 -1.73
N TRP A 62 -13.20 9.71 -2.88
CA TRP A 62 -13.67 10.98 -3.42
C TRP A 62 -15.06 11.33 -2.94
N ASN A 63 -15.25 12.60 -2.59
CA ASN A 63 -16.54 13.21 -2.32
C ASN A 63 -16.65 14.50 -3.13
N LYS A 64 -17.30 14.43 -4.30
CA LYS A 64 -17.35 15.50 -5.31
C LYS A 64 -15.91 15.91 -5.71
N ASN A 65 -15.55 17.16 -5.44
CA ASN A 65 -14.23 17.72 -5.77
C ASN A 65 -13.20 17.62 -4.65
N ASN A 66 -13.52 16.91 -3.56
CA ASN A 66 -12.63 16.71 -2.44
C ASN A 66 -12.37 15.21 -2.24
N PHE A 67 -11.30 14.87 -1.53
CA PHE A 67 -10.95 13.49 -1.24
C PHE A 67 -10.45 13.30 0.20
N VAL A 68 -10.58 12.08 0.68
CA VAL A 68 -9.93 11.59 1.91
C VAL A 68 -8.88 10.56 1.51
N CYS A 69 -7.64 10.78 1.90
CA CYS A 69 -6.58 9.79 1.78
C CYS A 69 -6.66 8.85 2.99
N VAL A 70 -7.12 7.62 2.75
CA VAL A 70 -7.34 6.64 3.82
C VAL A 70 -6.10 5.81 4.12
N ASP A 71 -5.19 5.75 3.14
CA ASP A 71 -3.91 5.05 3.30
C ASP A 71 -2.83 5.62 2.38
N ILE A 72 -1.57 5.45 2.81
CA ILE A 72 -0.37 5.75 2.00
C ILE A 72 0.54 4.54 2.08
N SER A 73 0.99 4.07 0.92
CA SER A 73 1.94 2.97 0.80
C SER A 73 3.26 3.45 0.21
N PHE A 74 4.34 2.86 0.67
CA PHE A 74 5.71 3.15 0.29
C PHE A 74 6.37 1.94 -0.37
N GLU A 75 7.64 2.09 -0.76
CA GLU A 75 8.45 1.00 -1.30
C GLU A 75 8.41 -0.25 -0.41
N ASN A 76 8.24 -1.42 -1.01
CA ASN A 76 8.07 -2.73 -0.40
C ASN A 76 6.76 -2.93 0.37
N GLU A 77 5.76 -2.09 0.14
CA GLU A 77 4.43 -2.23 0.72
C GLU A 77 3.38 -2.51 -0.37
N PHE A 78 2.31 -3.20 0.02
CA PHE A 78 1.16 -3.38 -0.86
C PHE A 78 0.43 -2.05 -1.04
N LEU A 79 0.09 -1.72 -2.30
CA LEU A 79 -0.73 -0.58 -2.67
C LEU A 79 -1.94 -1.06 -3.45
N MET A 80 -3.02 -1.38 -2.78
CA MET A 80 -4.22 -1.92 -3.41
C MET A 80 -5.46 -1.70 -2.55
N ASP A 81 -6.62 -1.85 -3.16
CA ASP A 81 -7.88 -1.94 -2.44
C ASP A 81 -8.13 -3.41 -2.03
N TYR A 82 -7.60 -3.78 -0.85
CA TYR A 82 -7.66 -5.15 -0.36
C TYR A 82 -9.10 -5.67 -0.16
N MET A 83 -10.03 -4.78 0.23
CA MET A 83 -11.45 -5.15 0.38
C MET A 83 -12.06 -5.54 -0.96
N SER A 84 -11.88 -4.70 -1.99
CA SER A 84 -12.36 -4.99 -3.34
C SER A 84 -11.69 -6.23 -3.94
N PHE A 85 -10.37 -6.38 -3.75
CA PHE A 85 -9.63 -7.55 -4.22
C PHE A 85 -10.14 -8.85 -3.59
N THR A 86 -10.46 -8.84 -2.30
CA THR A 86 -10.93 -10.05 -1.59
C THR A 86 -12.37 -10.40 -1.93
N LEU A 87 -13.26 -9.40 -1.95
CA LEU A 87 -14.69 -9.59 -2.21
C LEU A 87 -15.04 -9.69 -3.69
N GLN A 88 -14.14 -9.23 -4.57
CA GLN A 88 -14.39 -9.06 -6.01
C GLN A 88 -15.61 -8.20 -6.30
N GLU A 89 -15.80 -7.17 -5.50
CA GLU A 89 -16.87 -6.19 -5.62
C GLU A 89 -16.30 -4.77 -5.79
N PRO A 90 -17.02 -3.87 -6.49
CA PRO A 90 -16.63 -2.47 -6.59
C PRO A 90 -16.65 -1.77 -5.21
N THR A 91 -15.70 -0.88 -4.98
CA THR A 91 -15.66 -0.03 -3.78
C THR A 91 -15.43 1.42 -4.16
N PRO A 92 -15.71 2.39 -3.27
CA PRO A 92 -15.46 3.80 -3.54
C PRO A 92 -13.96 4.19 -3.52
N ILE A 93 -13.06 3.26 -3.23
CA ILE A 93 -11.62 3.51 -3.16
C ILE A 93 -11.04 3.65 -4.56
N GLU A 94 -10.27 4.70 -4.78
CA GLU A 94 -9.33 4.87 -5.90
C GLU A 94 -7.93 4.55 -5.42
N VAL A 95 -7.15 3.81 -6.19
CA VAL A 95 -5.73 3.51 -5.94
C VAL A 95 -4.88 4.34 -6.89
N ARG A 96 -4.05 5.25 -6.35
CA ARG A 96 -3.28 6.23 -7.14
C ARG A 96 -1.82 6.30 -6.74
N LEU A 97 -0.95 6.44 -7.73
CA LEU A 97 0.48 6.71 -7.54
C LEU A 97 0.73 8.20 -7.27
N PHE A 98 1.67 8.50 -6.37
CA PHE A 98 2.03 9.86 -5.97
C PHE A 98 3.34 10.36 -6.60
N GLU A 99 4.13 9.46 -7.16
CA GLU A 99 5.38 9.71 -7.89
C GLU A 99 5.56 8.64 -8.98
N ASP A 100 6.55 8.81 -9.86
CA ASP A 100 6.94 7.75 -10.79
C ASP A 100 7.31 6.51 -10.01
N SER A 101 6.72 5.39 -10.37
CA SER A 101 6.74 4.20 -9.53
C SER A 101 6.93 2.93 -10.34
N LYS A 102 7.59 1.95 -9.73
CA LYS A 102 7.71 0.60 -10.25
C LYS A 102 6.82 -0.33 -9.42
N VAL A 103 5.90 -1.02 -10.08
CA VAL A 103 4.89 -1.85 -9.43
C VAL A 103 5.00 -3.29 -9.92
N PHE A 104 5.13 -4.23 -9.01
CA PHE A 104 4.91 -5.64 -9.30
C PHE A 104 3.42 -5.93 -9.13
N ARG A 105 2.79 -6.51 -10.16
CA ARG A 105 1.38 -6.84 -10.15
C ARG A 105 1.11 -8.28 -10.52
N ILE A 106 0.17 -8.90 -9.83
CA ILE A 106 -0.32 -10.25 -10.12
C ILE A 106 -1.82 -10.17 -10.39
N PRO A 107 -2.32 -10.68 -11.55
CA PRO A 107 -3.75 -10.76 -11.81
C PRO A 107 -4.46 -11.64 -10.78
N TYR A 108 -5.65 -11.22 -10.33
CA TYR A 108 -6.49 -11.94 -9.35
C TYR A 108 -6.66 -13.42 -9.72
N SER A 109 -6.95 -13.72 -10.98
CA SER A 109 -7.17 -15.09 -11.45
C SER A 109 -5.93 -15.99 -11.29
N ARG A 110 -4.73 -15.46 -11.52
CA ARG A 110 -3.46 -16.19 -11.30
C ARG A 110 -3.18 -16.36 -9.80
N PHE A 111 -3.39 -15.30 -9.03
CA PHE A 111 -3.24 -15.33 -7.58
C PHE A 111 -4.13 -16.42 -6.96
N GLN A 112 -5.43 -16.39 -7.23
CA GLN A 112 -6.40 -17.34 -6.69
C GLN A 112 -6.08 -18.79 -7.07
N LYS A 113 -5.74 -19.03 -8.34
CA LYS A 113 -5.37 -20.37 -8.79
C LYS A 113 -4.18 -20.94 -8.02
N THR A 114 -3.18 -20.11 -7.75
CA THR A 114 -1.97 -20.54 -7.03
C THR A 114 -2.22 -20.72 -5.55
N MET A 115 -2.99 -19.83 -4.93
CA MET A 115 -3.32 -19.94 -3.50
C MET A 115 -4.16 -21.17 -3.19
N ASN A 116 -5.06 -21.57 -4.08
CA ASN A 116 -5.95 -22.73 -3.87
C ASN A 116 -5.25 -24.09 -4.13
N HIS A 117 -4.09 -24.12 -4.78
CA HIS A 117 -3.43 -25.38 -5.17
C HIS A 117 -2.02 -25.56 -4.60
N GLY A 118 -1.52 -24.65 -3.78
CA GLY A 118 -0.16 -24.68 -3.26
C GLY A 118 -0.07 -24.89 -1.74
N ASN A 119 0.94 -25.68 -1.31
CA ASN A 119 1.17 -25.96 0.12
C ASN A 119 1.49 -24.72 0.98
N TYR A 120 1.84 -23.60 0.37
CA TYR A 120 2.22 -22.36 1.07
C TYR A 120 1.21 -21.22 0.86
N GLY A 121 0.25 -21.35 -0.07
CA GLY A 121 -0.68 -20.29 -0.43
C GLY A 121 -1.52 -19.81 0.75
N GLU A 122 -2.17 -20.71 1.46
CA GLU A 122 -2.97 -20.40 2.65
C GLU A 122 -2.12 -19.74 3.74
N LYS A 123 -0.91 -20.26 3.97
CA LYS A 123 -0.01 -19.71 5.00
C LYS A 123 0.40 -18.29 4.68
N ILE A 124 0.80 -18.00 3.43
CA ILE A 124 1.17 -16.66 2.98
C ILE A 124 -0.02 -15.72 3.06
N THR A 125 -1.19 -16.13 2.53
CA THR A 125 -2.42 -15.30 2.55
C THR A 125 -2.82 -14.95 3.98
N ARG A 126 -2.81 -15.92 4.89
CA ARG A 126 -3.15 -15.71 6.30
C ARG A 126 -2.17 -14.73 6.95
N LEU A 127 -0.87 -14.89 6.76
CA LEU A 127 0.15 -14.01 7.34
C LEU A 127 0.04 -12.58 6.80
N VAL A 128 -0.22 -12.40 5.50
CA VAL A 128 -0.46 -11.09 4.90
C VAL A 128 -1.72 -10.44 5.49
N ALA A 129 -2.80 -11.21 5.64
CA ALA A 129 -4.04 -10.72 6.23
C ALA A 129 -3.86 -10.33 7.71
N GLU A 130 -3.18 -11.16 8.51
CA GLU A 130 -2.85 -10.88 9.91
C GLU A 130 -1.99 -9.61 10.05
N ALA A 131 -0.92 -9.48 9.26
CA ALA A 131 -0.06 -8.31 9.26
C ALA A 131 -0.82 -7.04 8.85
N SER A 132 -1.67 -7.14 7.82
CA SER A 132 -2.51 -6.03 7.37
C SER A 132 -3.52 -5.62 8.44
N PHE A 133 -4.15 -6.57 9.11
CA PHE A 133 -5.09 -6.30 10.20
C PHE A 133 -4.40 -5.59 11.37
N ILE A 134 -3.24 -6.11 11.83
CA ILE A 134 -2.45 -5.49 12.90
C ILE A 134 -2.04 -4.07 12.52
N GLY A 135 -1.57 -3.86 11.28
CA GLY A 135 -1.20 -2.54 10.78
C GLY A 135 -2.37 -1.55 10.79
N LYS A 136 -3.56 -1.99 10.33
CA LYS A 136 -4.78 -1.17 10.34
C LYS A 136 -5.27 -0.88 11.76
N GLN A 137 -5.18 -1.84 12.66
CA GLN A 137 -5.53 -1.63 14.07
C GLN A 137 -4.58 -0.61 14.72
N GLN A 138 -3.26 -0.70 14.45
CA GLN A 138 -2.30 0.28 14.96
C GLN A 138 -2.57 1.68 14.37
N GLN A 139 -2.87 1.77 13.07
CA GLN A 139 -3.25 3.03 12.43
C GLN A 139 -4.50 3.66 13.09
N GLN A 140 -5.50 2.86 13.41
CA GLN A 140 -6.71 3.31 14.11
C GLN A 140 -6.40 3.80 15.53
N ILE A 141 -5.57 3.07 16.28
CA ILE A 141 -5.10 3.49 17.61
C ILE A 141 -4.37 4.84 17.50
N ASP A 142 -3.45 4.96 16.56
CA ASP A 142 -2.67 6.18 16.36
C ASP A 142 -3.55 7.37 15.95
N LEU A 143 -4.58 7.14 15.13
CA LEU A 143 -5.56 8.16 14.75
C LEU A 143 -6.34 8.69 15.94
N LEU A 144 -6.72 7.82 16.88
CA LEU A 144 -7.54 8.16 18.05
C LEU A 144 -6.74 8.73 19.22
N THR A 145 -5.44 8.38 19.32
CA THR A 145 -4.63 8.70 20.51
C THR A 145 -3.52 9.70 20.27
N LYS A 146 -3.11 9.94 19.01
CA LYS A 146 -2.00 10.82 18.66
C LYS A 146 -2.47 12.03 17.87
N THR A 147 -1.80 13.17 18.12
CA THR A 147 -1.98 14.37 17.29
C THR A 147 -1.43 14.16 15.87
N ALA A 148 -1.88 14.96 14.90
CA ALA A 148 -1.35 14.95 13.55
C ALA A 148 0.18 15.17 13.51
N LYS A 149 0.70 16.05 14.35
CA LYS A 149 2.15 16.28 14.49
C LYS A 149 2.89 15.02 14.95
N GLN A 150 2.39 14.33 15.98
CA GLN A 150 3.01 13.10 16.49
C GLN A 150 3.00 11.99 15.42
N ARG A 151 1.88 11.81 14.70
CA ARG A 151 1.78 10.86 13.58
C ARG A 151 2.74 11.21 12.45
N TYR A 152 2.85 12.49 12.09
CA TYR A 152 3.79 12.95 11.07
C TYR A 152 5.25 12.70 11.46
N VAL A 153 5.64 13.00 12.70
CA VAL A 153 7.01 12.75 13.22
C VAL A 153 7.33 11.24 13.20
N GLN A 154 6.37 10.40 13.53
CA GLN A 154 6.55 8.94 13.45
C GLN A 154 6.81 8.48 12.01
N LEU A 155 6.03 8.97 11.04
CA LEU A 155 6.22 8.67 9.61
C LEU A 155 7.60 9.10 9.10
N ILE A 156 8.09 10.29 9.47
CA ILE A 156 9.43 10.75 9.08
C ILE A 156 10.53 9.81 9.56
N LYS A 157 10.37 9.24 10.75
CA LYS A 157 11.37 8.32 11.31
C LYS A 157 11.41 6.97 10.61
N THR A 158 10.28 6.52 10.07
CA THR A 158 10.13 5.20 9.47
C THR A 158 10.20 5.21 7.94
N GLN A 159 9.81 6.32 7.29
CA GLN A 159 9.62 6.40 5.85
C GLN A 159 10.57 7.42 5.19
N LYS A 160 11.58 6.92 4.50
CA LYS A 160 12.60 7.77 3.83
C LYS A 160 12.02 8.66 2.73
N ARG A 161 10.97 8.21 2.04
CA ARG A 161 10.35 8.91 0.90
C ARG A 161 9.19 9.82 1.26
N ILE A 162 8.95 10.07 2.55
CA ILE A 162 7.80 10.86 3.00
C ILE A 162 7.73 12.27 2.38
N ASN A 163 8.88 12.86 2.06
CA ASN A 163 8.94 14.18 1.45
C ASN A 163 8.52 14.20 -0.04
N ASN A 164 8.48 13.04 -0.70
CA ASN A 164 8.01 12.91 -2.08
C ASN A 164 6.48 12.91 -2.16
N ILE A 165 5.80 12.61 -1.04
CA ILE A 165 4.34 12.63 -1.01
C ILE A 165 3.83 14.06 -1.19
N PRO A 166 2.98 14.34 -2.19
CA PRO A 166 2.39 15.66 -2.37
C PRO A 166 1.64 16.11 -1.11
N LEU A 167 1.84 17.38 -0.75
CA LEU A 167 1.35 17.97 0.50
C LEU A 167 -0.15 17.70 0.73
N LYS A 168 -0.97 17.76 -0.34
CA LYS A 168 -2.42 17.54 -0.29
C LYS A 168 -2.79 16.13 0.20
N TYR A 169 -2.09 15.08 -0.25
CA TYR A 169 -2.36 13.71 0.15
C TYR A 169 -1.91 13.44 1.58
N MET A 170 -0.71 13.90 1.94
CA MET A 170 -0.20 13.77 3.31
C MET A 170 -1.06 14.54 4.32
N ALA A 171 -1.49 15.75 4.01
CA ALA A 171 -2.38 16.52 4.88
C ALA A 171 -3.73 15.81 5.07
N SER A 172 -4.32 15.30 3.99
CA SER A 172 -5.57 14.53 4.04
C SER A 172 -5.43 13.26 4.88
N TYR A 173 -4.35 12.49 4.70
CA TYR A 173 -4.04 11.29 5.50
C TYR A 173 -3.91 11.60 7.00
N LEU A 174 -3.31 12.75 7.34
CA LEU A 174 -3.19 13.21 8.71
C LEU A 174 -4.48 13.85 9.27
N GLY A 175 -5.50 14.05 8.45
CA GLY A 175 -6.76 14.69 8.84
C GLY A 175 -6.61 16.18 9.15
N ILE A 176 -5.68 16.88 8.48
CA ILE A 176 -5.41 18.32 8.66
C ILE A 176 -5.37 19.05 7.33
N THR A 177 -5.34 20.38 7.37
CA THR A 177 -5.20 21.19 6.15
C THR A 177 -3.75 21.21 5.66
N PRO A 178 -3.51 21.42 4.33
CA PRO A 178 -2.15 21.60 3.80
C PRO A 178 -1.38 22.72 4.49
N GLN A 179 -2.04 23.81 4.88
CA GLN A 179 -1.44 24.94 5.63
C GLN A 179 -0.97 24.49 7.01
N SER A 180 -1.78 23.69 7.71
CA SER A 180 -1.40 23.14 9.02
C SER A 180 -0.18 22.20 8.91
N LEU A 181 -0.14 21.34 7.88
CA LEU A 181 1.02 20.49 7.62
C LEU A 181 2.27 21.31 7.28
N SER A 182 2.14 22.36 6.49
CA SER A 182 3.26 23.27 6.18
C SER A 182 3.85 23.90 7.45
N ARG A 183 3.00 24.31 8.42
CA ARG A 183 3.48 24.81 9.73
C ARG A 183 4.22 23.74 10.52
N ILE A 184 3.68 22.51 10.58
CA ILE A 184 4.35 21.38 11.23
C ILE A 184 5.74 21.12 10.63
N ARG A 185 5.85 21.18 9.27
CA ARG A 185 7.14 21.03 8.58
C ARG A 185 8.14 22.16 8.83
N ALA A 186 7.65 23.39 9.06
CA ALA A 186 8.48 24.55 9.32
C ALA A 186 8.99 24.62 10.78
N GLU A 187 8.32 23.96 11.72
CA GLU A 187 8.81 23.84 13.09
C GLU A 187 10.06 22.96 13.07
N LYS A 188 11.18 23.47 13.62
CA LYS A 188 12.42 22.70 13.74
C LYS A 188 12.13 21.44 14.56
N MET A 189 12.15 20.31 13.89
CA MET A 189 12.04 18.99 14.50
C MET A 189 13.41 18.54 14.98
#